data_d5fa3d5145bf41940dc4a98d5356e5b4
#
_entry.id   d5fa3d5145bf41940dc4a98d5356e5b4
#
_cell.length_a   1.000
_cell.length_b   1.000
_cell.length_c   1.000
_cell.angle_alpha   90.00
_cell.angle_beta   90.00
_cell.angle_gamma   90.00
#
_symmetry.space_group_name_H-M   'P 1'
#
loop_
_entity.id
_entity.type
_entity.pdbx_description
1 polymer ?
#
loop_
_entity_poly.entity_id
_entity_poly.type
_entity_poly.pdbx_seq_one_letter_code
_entity_poly.pdbx_strand_id
1 'polypeptide(L)'
;VTSYILLFSAYTRRVEREAMATGTVQEEIYSFKSRRDLLSLTPEVKRAALYGRATEIDYGTYIIPGLNATETQVFGEKNTSSICTSMTPQGLAVTEDYLLVTAYCHTNTHNSVIYVIDKKTHEFVKEIVLRNKSHVGGIAYDTIHNNIWISCMSRGIPQVNAITLEQLKTYRFQDGYQPISYSQSYDLYAITRNS
;
A
#
# COMPACT_ATOMS: atom_id res chain seq x y z
N VAL A 1 6.05 -19.69 28.12
CA VAL A 1 4.65 -19.38 27.75
C VAL A 1 4.30 -17.94 28.11
N THR A 2 4.56 -17.51 29.31
CA THR A 2 4.22 -16.16 29.83
C THR A 2 4.98 -15.06 29.09
N SER A 3 6.25 -15.27 28.75
CA SER A 3 7.08 -14.30 28.03
C SER A 3 6.55 -13.99 26.63
N TYR A 4 6.04 -15.00 25.90
CA TYR A 4 5.45 -14.80 24.58
C TYR A 4 4.14 -14.02 24.60
N ILE A 5 3.33 -14.23 25.62
CA ILE A 5 2.07 -13.50 25.79
C ILE A 5 2.35 -12.01 26.02
N LEU A 6 3.36 -11.70 26.84
CA LEU A 6 3.76 -10.32 27.13
C LEU A 6 4.33 -9.64 25.88
N LEU A 7 5.18 -10.32 25.10
CA LEU A 7 5.74 -9.80 23.87
C LEU A 7 4.69 -9.56 22.79
N PHE A 8 3.74 -10.50 22.65
CA PHE A 8 2.62 -10.34 21.72
C PHE A 8 1.75 -9.14 22.11
N SER A 9 1.40 -9.03 23.40
CA SER A 9 0.62 -7.89 23.90
C SER A 9 1.35 -6.55 23.75
N ALA A 10 2.67 -6.52 23.94
CA ALA A 10 3.47 -5.33 23.74
C ALA A 10 3.55 -4.93 22.24
N TYR A 11 3.69 -5.92 21.36
CA TYR A 11 3.69 -5.71 19.92
C TYR A 11 2.33 -5.16 19.45
N THR A 12 1.23 -5.80 19.82
CA THR A 12 -0.11 -5.34 19.45
C THR A 12 -0.37 -3.91 19.89
N ARG A 13 -0.01 -3.56 21.13
CA ARG A 13 -0.14 -2.18 21.64
C ARG A 13 0.75 -1.17 20.92
N ARG A 14 1.92 -1.60 20.42
CA ARG A 14 2.77 -0.76 19.60
C ARG A 14 2.14 -0.49 18.24
N VAL A 15 1.67 -1.55 17.57
CA VAL A 15 1.00 -1.46 16.27
C VAL A 15 -0.23 -0.54 16.36
N GLU A 16 -1.06 -0.70 17.39
CA GLU A 16 -2.21 0.17 17.63
C GLU A 16 -1.81 1.64 17.80
N ARG A 17 -0.75 1.93 18.57
CA ARG A 17 -0.26 3.30 18.75
C ARG A 17 0.27 3.92 17.47
N GLU A 18 1.06 3.17 16.71
CA GLU A 18 1.61 3.65 15.44
C GLU A 18 0.47 3.89 14.42
N ALA A 19 -0.52 2.99 14.38
CA ALA A 19 -1.69 3.15 13.54
C ALA A 19 -2.53 4.38 13.91
N MET A 20 -2.73 4.61 15.20
CA MET A 20 -3.47 5.79 15.69
C MET A 20 -2.71 7.11 15.42
N ALA A 21 -1.40 7.08 15.46
CA ALA A 21 -0.57 8.27 15.20
C ALA A 21 -0.69 8.78 13.76
N THR A 22 -1.02 7.91 12.81
CA THR A 22 -1.18 8.29 11.39
C THR A 22 -2.52 8.96 11.08
N GLY A 23 -3.49 8.91 12.00
CA GLY A 23 -4.79 9.58 11.84
C GLY A 23 -5.71 9.03 10.75
N THR A 24 -5.25 8.02 10.01
CA THR A 24 -6.00 7.45 8.88
C THR A 24 -6.68 6.12 9.19
N VAL A 25 -6.40 5.57 10.36
CA VAL A 25 -6.94 4.28 10.78
C VAL A 25 -8.16 4.50 11.64
N GLN A 26 -9.30 4.10 11.13
CA GLN A 26 -10.58 4.15 11.84
C GLN A 26 -10.93 2.83 12.52
N GLU A 27 -10.19 1.77 12.26
CA GLU A 27 -10.40 0.43 12.81
C GLU A 27 -9.10 -0.14 13.40
N GLU A 28 -9.26 -1.10 14.28
CA GLU A 28 -8.13 -1.83 14.84
C GLU A 28 -7.33 -2.56 13.76
N ILE A 29 -6.06 -2.26 13.67
CA ILE A 29 -5.13 -2.97 12.79
C ILE A 29 -4.48 -4.09 13.60
N TYR A 30 -4.78 -5.31 13.25
CA TYR A 30 -4.14 -6.48 13.81
C TYR A 30 -3.20 -7.07 12.76
N SER A 31 -1.90 -6.98 12.98
CA SER A 31 -0.91 -7.70 12.17
C SER A 31 -1.00 -9.22 12.39
N PHE A 32 -1.44 -9.62 13.60
CA PHE A 32 -1.61 -11.02 13.97
C PHE A 32 -2.92 -11.21 14.72
N LYS A 33 -3.83 -12.00 14.18
CA LYS A 33 -5.13 -12.33 14.81
C LYS A 33 -5.00 -13.35 15.94
N SER A 34 -3.90 -14.08 15.99
CA SER A 34 -3.66 -15.08 17.01
C SER A 34 -2.18 -15.29 17.29
N ARG A 35 -1.91 -15.87 18.48
CA ARG A 35 -0.57 -16.33 18.83
C ARG A 35 -0.05 -17.39 17.86
N ARG A 36 -0.93 -18.21 17.29
CA ARG A 36 -0.56 -19.22 16.28
C ARG A 36 0.07 -18.55 15.06
N ASP A 37 -0.53 -17.48 14.56
CA ASP A 37 -0.03 -16.77 13.36
C ASP A 37 1.36 -16.21 13.63
N LEU A 38 1.58 -15.58 14.80
CA LEU A 38 2.90 -15.10 15.19
C LEU A 38 3.93 -16.22 15.28
N LEU A 39 3.56 -17.38 15.88
CA LEU A 39 4.46 -18.50 16.05
C LEU A 39 4.76 -19.23 14.74
N SER A 40 3.92 -19.10 13.72
CA SER A 40 4.14 -19.67 12.39
C SER A 40 5.18 -18.92 11.57
N LEU A 41 5.52 -17.70 11.92
CA LEU A 41 6.51 -16.88 11.20
C LEU A 41 7.93 -17.46 11.33
N THR A 42 8.75 -17.24 10.31
CA THR A 42 10.18 -17.54 10.38
C THR A 42 10.88 -16.72 11.47
N PRO A 43 12.03 -17.18 12.00
CA PRO A 43 12.71 -16.47 13.08
C PRO A 43 13.06 -15.02 12.73
N GLU A 44 13.44 -14.76 11.48
CA GLU A 44 13.79 -13.43 10.98
C GLU A 44 12.56 -12.50 10.96
N VAL A 45 11.45 -13.00 10.40
CA VAL A 45 10.19 -12.25 10.35
C VAL A 45 9.64 -12.00 11.75
N LYS A 46 9.71 -13.01 12.65
CA LYS A 46 9.34 -12.82 14.07
C LYS A 46 10.15 -11.71 14.73
N ARG A 47 11.46 -11.70 14.46
CA ARG A 47 12.36 -10.68 15.01
C ARG A 47 11.99 -9.29 14.51
N ALA A 48 11.82 -9.14 13.20
CA ALA A 48 11.40 -7.87 12.59
C ALA A 48 10.05 -7.41 13.13
N ALA A 49 9.05 -8.31 13.21
CA ALA A 49 7.72 -8.01 13.69
C ALA A 49 7.69 -7.63 15.19
N LEU A 50 8.50 -8.27 16.04
CA LEU A 50 8.46 -8.05 17.49
C LEU A 50 9.37 -6.92 17.96
N TYR A 51 10.52 -6.75 17.33
CA TYR A 51 11.56 -5.83 17.82
C TYR A 51 11.78 -4.64 16.89
N GLY A 52 11.33 -4.70 15.64
CA GLY A 52 11.28 -3.59 14.70
C GLY A 52 12.61 -2.98 14.29
N ARG A 53 13.74 -3.50 14.79
CA ARG A 53 15.07 -3.03 14.42
C ARG A 53 16.06 -4.19 14.52
N ALA A 54 16.87 -4.38 13.50
CA ALA A 54 18.08 -5.17 13.59
C ALA A 54 19.30 -4.26 13.56
N THR A 55 20.38 -4.73 14.14
CA THR A 55 21.54 -3.92 14.53
C THR A 55 22.38 -3.36 13.38
N GLU A 56 22.25 -3.87 12.16
CA GLU A 56 23.08 -3.45 11.01
C GLU A 56 22.29 -3.25 9.70
N ILE A 57 21.06 -3.74 9.66
CA ILE A 57 20.15 -3.53 8.54
C ILE A 57 18.90 -2.90 9.15
N ASP A 58 18.45 -1.80 8.59
CA ASP A 58 17.27 -1.10 9.10
C ASP A 58 16.01 -1.95 8.83
N TYR A 59 15.73 -2.87 9.73
CA TYR A 59 14.47 -3.59 9.75
C TYR A 59 13.46 -2.75 10.53
N GLY A 60 12.57 -2.09 9.82
CA GLY A 60 11.42 -1.43 10.40
C GLY A 60 10.15 -2.27 10.24
N THR A 61 9.23 -2.13 11.15
CA THR A 61 7.85 -2.55 10.93
C THR A 61 7.11 -1.40 10.29
N TYR A 62 6.60 -1.63 9.09
CA TYR A 62 5.74 -0.70 8.39
C TYR A 62 4.30 -1.13 8.56
N ILE A 63 3.45 -0.19 8.90
CA ILE A 63 2.02 -0.40 9.02
C ILE A 63 1.38 0.22 7.79
N ILE A 64 0.56 -0.57 7.09
CA ILE A 64 -0.30 -0.07 6.04
C ILE A 64 -1.62 0.30 6.71
N PRO A 65 -1.84 1.57 7.03
CA PRO A 65 -3.07 1.99 7.67
C PRO A 65 -4.23 1.92 6.67
N GLY A 66 -5.42 1.72 7.18
CA GLY A 66 -6.62 1.93 6.41
C GLY A 66 -6.99 0.84 5.42
N LEU A 67 -6.43 -0.37 5.46
CA LEU A 67 -6.90 -1.47 4.60
C LEU A 67 -8.41 -1.72 4.74
N ASN A 68 -8.95 -1.51 5.94
CA ASN A 68 -10.38 -1.58 6.23
C ASN A 68 -11.05 -0.20 6.28
N ALA A 69 -10.32 0.89 6.03
CA ALA A 69 -10.84 2.25 6.17
C ALA A 69 -10.10 3.23 5.23
N THR A 70 -9.95 2.88 3.97
CA THR A 70 -9.31 3.72 2.96
C THR A 70 -10.31 4.65 2.30
N GLU A 71 -10.14 5.95 2.40
CA GLU A 71 -10.90 6.90 1.60
C GLU A 71 -10.41 6.85 0.14
N THR A 72 -11.31 6.57 -0.78
CA THR A 72 -10.99 6.49 -2.21
C THR A 72 -12.23 6.78 -3.05
N GLN A 73 -12.05 7.00 -4.35
CA GLN A 73 -13.17 7.27 -5.25
C GLN A 73 -14.06 6.03 -5.42
N VAL A 74 -15.37 6.24 -5.39
CA VAL A 74 -16.34 5.24 -5.82
C VAL A 74 -16.18 5.01 -7.32
N PHE A 75 -15.97 3.74 -7.72
CA PHE A 75 -15.69 3.42 -9.11
C PHE A 75 -16.86 3.76 -10.02
N GLY A 76 -16.58 4.54 -11.07
CA GLY A 76 -17.61 4.99 -12.03
C GLY A 76 -18.30 6.31 -11.65
N GLU A 77 -18.07 6.82 -10.46
CA GLU A 77 -18.65 8.09 -10.01
C GLU A 77 -17.57 9.19 -9.98
N LYS A 78 -17.89 10.34 -10.52
CA LYS A 78 -16.96 11.48 -10.51
C LYS A 78 -17.12 12.27 -9.20
N ASN A 79 -15.97 12.67 -8.64
CA ASN A 79 -15.92 13.54 -7.45
C ASN A 79 -16.64 12.94 -6.21
N THR A 80 -16.81 11.63 -6.17
CA THR A 80 -17.49 10.95 -5.08
C THR A 80 -16.48 10.04 -4.38
N SER A 81 -16.28 10.27 -3.10
CA SER A 81 -15.45 9.41 -2.25
C SER A 81 -16.29 8.65 -1.23
N SER A 82 -15.80 7.51 -0.83
CA SER A 82 -16.30 6.81 0.34
C SER A 82 -15.19 5.92 0.95
N ILE A 83 -15.47 5.40 2.13
CA ILE A 83 -14.53 4.52 2.81
C ILE A 83 -14.63 3.10 2.24
N CYS A 84 -13.54 2.63 1.66
CA CYS A 84 -13.40 1.23 1.28
C CYS A 84 -12.94 0.40 2.47
N THR A 85 -13.67 -0.66 2.79
CA THR A 85 -13.37 -1.56 3.92
C THR A 85 -12.73 -2.88 3.49
N SER A 86 -12.32 -3.00 2.24
CA SER A 86 -11.85 -4.26 1.66
C SER A 86 -10.62 -4.08 0.75
N MET A 87 -9.70 -3.19 1.10
CA MET A 87 -8.46 -3.02 0.35
C MET A 87 -7.54 -4.22 0.53
N THR A 88 -7.04 -4.75 -0.58
CA THR A 88 -6.13 -5.90 -0.64
C THR A 88 -4.79 -5.46 -1.22
N PRO A 89 -3.69 -5.50 -0.44
CA PRO A 89 -2.36 -5.15 -0.92
C PRO A 89 -1.89 -6.11 -2.00
N GLN A 90 -1.14 -5.60 -3.00
CA GLN A 90 -0.69 -6.39 -4.14
C GLN A 90 0.79 -6.24 -4.45
N GLY A 91 1.27 -5.04 -4.71
CA GLY A 91 2.63 -4.76 -5.15
C GLY A 91 3.37 -3.86 -4.19
N LEU A 92 4.70 -3.94 -4.24
CA LEU A 92 5.62 -3.19 -3.40
C LEU A 92 6.72 -2.58 -4.27
N ALA A 93 6.96 -1.28 -4.12
CA ALA A 93 8.14 -0.62 -4.66
C ALA A 93 8.78 0.30 -3.62
N VAL A 94 10.05 0.59 -3.79
CA VAL A 94 10.82 1.42 -2.87
C VAL A 94 11.48 2.54 -3.66
N THR A 95 11.24 3.77 -3.26
CA THR A 95 11.97 4.96 -3.74
C THR A 95 13.09 5.31 -2.76
N GLU A 96 13.78 6.42 -2.97
CA GLU A 96 14.73 6.93 -2.01
C GLU A 96 14.07 7.20 -0.65
N ASP A 97 12.92 7.91 -0.66
CA ASP A 97 12.25 8.40 0.55
C ASP A 97 11.07 7.53 0.99
N TYR A 98 10.44 6.78 0.08
CA TYR A 98 9.15 6.14 0.33
C TYR A 98 9.12 4.64 0.06
N LEU A 99 8.31 3.96 0.85
CA LEU A 99 7.79 2.64 0.57
C LEU A 99 6.40 2.82 -0.07
N LEU A 100 6.18 2.21 -1.23
CA LEU A 100 4.95 2.31 -2.01
C LEU A 100 4.26 0.94 -2.04
N VAL A 101 3.02 0.87 -1.55
CA VAL A 101 2.24 -0.37 -1.56
C VAL A 101 0.97 -0.16 -2.36
N THR A 102 0.80 -0.88 -3.45
CA THR A 102 -0.45 -0.85 -4.20
C THR A 102 -1.52 -1.72 -3.54
N ALA A 103 -2.77 -1.30 -3.63
CA ALA A 103 -3.90 -2.09 -3.20
C ALA A 103 -5.12 -1.87 -4.10
N TYR A 104 -5.97 -2.90 -4.21
CA TYR A 104 -7.23 -2.82 -4.92
C TYR A 104 -8.42 -3.14 -4.00
N CYS A 105 -9.59 -2.64 -4.35
CA CYS A 105 -10.82 -2.94 -3.65
C CYS A 105 -11.31 -4.34 -4.01
N HIS A 106 -11.32 -5.27 -3.06
CA HIS A 106 -11.74 -6.66 -3.28
C HIS A 106 -13.19 -6.77 -3.75
N THR A 107 -14.06 -5.88 -3.30
CA THR A 107 -15.47 -5.82 -3.73
C THR A 107 -15.67 -5.12 -5.08
N ASN A 108 -14.61 -4.59 -5.69
CA ASN A 108 -14.65 -3.89 -6.98
C ASN A 108 -15.57 -2.65 -7.02
N THR A 109 -15.87 -2.05 -5.89
CA THR A 109 -16.73 -0.87 -5.76
C THR A 109 -15.95 0.44 -5.73
N HIS A 110 -14.63 0.39 -5.51
CA HIS A 110 -13.78 1.55 -5.38
C HIS A 110 -12.55 1.49 -6.28
N ASN A 111 -11.96 2.64 -6.54
CA ASN A 111 -10.68 2.73 -7.23
C ASN A 111 -9.54 2.17 -6.38
N SER A 112 -8.55 1.60 -7.09
CA SER A 112 -7.30 1.13 -6.49
C SER A 112 -6.45 2.29 -6.01
N VAL A 113 -5.55 2.03 -5.07
CA VAL A 113 -4.71 3.05 -4.45
C VAL A 113 -3.24 2.62 -4.39
N ILE A 114 -2.36 3.59 -4.14
CA ILE A 114 -0.99 3.38 -3.67
C ILE A 114 -0.89 4.02 -2.29
N TYR A 115 -0.55 3.25 -1.27
CA TYR A 115 -0.16 3.79 0.03
C TYR A 115 1.28 4.26 -0.02
N VAL A 116 1.51 5.48 0.42
CA VAL A 116 2.84 6.10 0.52
C VAL A 116 3.25 6.13 1.98
N ILE A 117 4.33 5.47 2.30
CA ILE A 117 4.87 5.36 3.66
C ILE A 117 6.28 5.94 3.67
N ASP A 118 6.58 6.82 4.59
CA ASP A 118 7.93 7.37 4.75
C ASP A 118 8.88 6.31 5.28
N LYS A 119 10.02 6.11 4.60
CA LYS A 119 11.02 5.10 4.97
C LYS A 119 11.75 5.42 6.26
N LYS A 120 11.93 6.69 6.56
CA LYS A 120 12.73 7.14 7.70
C LYS A 120 11.92 7.13 8.99
N THR A 121 10.67 7.60 8.92
CA THR A 121 9.79 7.68 10.09
C THR A 121 8.91 6.44 10.24
N HIS A 122 8.73 5.64 9.17
CA HIS A 122 7.81 4.52 9.05
C HIS A 122 6.32 4.92 9.14
N GLU A 123 6.05 6.21 8.97
CA GLU A 123 4.71 6.75 9.06
C GLU A 123 4.00 6.76 7.72
N PHE A 124 2.70 6.54 7.75
CA PHE A 124 1.84 6.74 6.59
C PHE A 124 1.80 8.21 6.21
N VAL A 125 2.02 8.51 4.93
CA VAL A 125 1.99 9.87 4.41
C VAL A 125 0.65 10.20 3.79
N LYS A 126 0.20 9.34 2.85
CA LYS A 126 -1.07 9.51 2.11
C LYS A 126 -1.37 8.30 1.23
N GLU A 127 -2.58 8.26 0.71
CA GLU A 127 -2.97 7.41 -0.41
C GLU A 127 -2.96 8.19 -1.72
N ILE A 128 -2.55 7.52 -2.79
CA ILE A 128 -2.68 7.99 -4.17
C ILE A 128 -3.82 7.20 -4.82
N VAL A 129 -4.92 7.85 -5.14
CA VAL A 129 -6.06 7.20 -5.78
C VAL A 129 -5.81 7.06 -7.28
N LEU A 130 -5.90 5.83 -7.79
CA LEU A 130 -5.71 5.50 -9.20
C LEU A 130 -7.03 5.62 -9.98
N ARG A 131 -6.93 5.64 -11.33
CA ARG A 131 -8.09 5.89 -12.21
C ARG A 131 -9.03 4.70 -12.40
N ASN A 132 -8.67 3.53 -11.89
CA ASN A 132 -9.42 2.31 -12.10
C ASN A 132 -9.38 1.39 -10.88
N LYS A 133 -10.08 0.27 -10.96
CA LYS A 133 -10.16 -0.78 -9.94
C LYS A 133 -9.28 -1.99 -10.25
N SER A 134 -8.22 -1.82 -11.03
CA SER A 134 -7.30 -2.91 -11.39
C SER A 134 -6.59 -3.49 -10.18
N HIS A 135 -6.16 -4.73 -10.26
CA HIS A 135 -5.42 -5.40 -9.17
C HIS A 135 -4.07 -4.74 -8.86
N VAL A 136 -3.49 -4.00 -9.82
CA VAL A 136 -2.25 -3.20 -9.65
C VAL A 136 -1.08 -3.97 -9.04
N GLY A 137 -0.95 -5.25 -9.40
CA GLY A 137 0.04 -6.16 -8.82
C GLY A 137 1.49 -5.82 -9.16
N GLY A 138 1.73 -5.15 -10.30
CA GLY A 138 3.05 -4.68 -10.68
C GLY A 138 3.23 -3.21 -10.35
N ILE A 139 4.25 -2.90 -9.55
CA ILE A 139 4.73 -1.53 -9.31
C ILE A 139 6.25 -1.54 -9.32
N ALA A 140 6.86 -0.54 -9.96
CA ALA A 140 8.31 -0.38 -10.01
C ALA A 140 8.70 1.11 -9.99
N TYR A 141 9.84 1.42 -9.41
CA TYR A 141 10.42 2.76 -9.44
C TYR A 141 11.60 2.81 -10.40
N ASP A 142 11.50 3.68 -11.41
CA ASP A 142 12.58 4.01 -12.33
C ASP A 142 13.40 5.15 -11.75
N THR A 143 14.58 4.80 -11.24
CA THR A 143 15.49 5.75 -10.59
C THR A 143 16.15 6.73 -11.56
N ILE A 144 16.17 6.42 -12.86
CA ILE A 144 16.81 7.28 -13.88
C ILE A 144 15.88 8.44 -14.24
N HIS A 145 14.58 8.14 -14.44
CA HIS A 145 13.60 9.13 -14.88
C HIS A 145 12.66 9.58 -13.76
N ASN A 146 12.83 9.08 -12.54
CA ASN A 146 11.97 9.37 -11.41
C ASN A 146 10.48 9.09 -11.66
N ASN A 147 10.20 7.98 -12.35
CA ASN A 147 8.86 7.52 -12.64
C ASN A 147 8.49 6.30 -11.80
N ILE A 148 7.24 6.25 -11.39
CA ILE A 148 6.64 5.10 -10.73
C ILE A 148 5.73 4.44 -11.76
N TRP A 149 6.09 3.23 -12.18
CA TRP A 149 5.37 2.43 -13.16
C TRP A 149 4.41 1.49 -12.46
N ILE A 150 3.17 1.42 -12.96
CA ILE A 150 2.08 0.66 -12.33
C ILE A 150 1.39 -0.17 -13.40
N SER A 151 1.26 -1.47 -13.16
CA SER A 151 0.47 -2.34 -14.03
C SER A 151 -1.02 -2.12 -13.77
N CYS A 152 -1.76 -1.91 -14.82
CA CYS A 152 -3.20 -1.68 -14.77
C CYS A 152 -3.91 -2.49 -15.87
N MET A 153 -5.23 -2.42 -15.88
CA MET A 153 -6.06 -2.89 -16.97
C MET A 153 -7.06 -1.79 -17.34
N SER A 154 -7.18 -1.48 -18.61
CA SER A 154 -8.17 -0.53 -19.11
C SER A 154 -8.94 -1.16 -20.24
N ARG A 155 -10.27 -1.21 -20.12
CA ARG A 155 -11.18 -1.79 -21.13
C ARG A 155 -10.79 -3.21 -21.58
N GLY A 156 -10.27 -4.02 -20.67
CA GLY A 156 -9.82 -5.39 -20.95
C GLY A 156 -8.41 -5.47 -21.57
N ILE A 157 -7.74 -4.35 -21.79
CA ILE A 157 -6.37 -4.30 -22.32
C ILE A 157 -5.40 -4.09 -21.15
N PRO A 158 -4.38 -4.95 -20.96
CA PRO A 158 -3.32 -4.72 -20.01
C PRO A 158 -2.56 -3.45 -20.35
N GLN A 159 -2.27 -2.64 -19.35
CA GLN A 159 -1.53 -1.39 -19.49
C GLN A 159 -0.42 -1.29 -18.45
N VAL A 160 0.60 -0.53 -18.78
CA VAL A 160 1.53 0.04 -17.80
C VAL A 160 1.41 1.55 -17.84
N ASN A 161 1.21 2.14 -16.68
CA ASN A 161 1.04 3.58 -16.51
C ASN A 161 2.12 4.13 -15.61
N ALA A 162 2.54 5.35 -15.84
CA ALA A 162 3.51 6.03 -14.99
C ALA A 162 2.92 7.28 -14.33
N ILE A 163 3.36 7.53 -13.13
CA ILE A 163 3.29 8.83 -12.46
C ILE A 163 4.71 9.27 -12.14
N THR A 164 4.97 10.56 -12.16
CA THR A 164 6.28 11.07 -11.73
C THR A 164 6.35 11.09 -10.20
N LEU A 165 7.57 11.06 -9.67
CA LEU A 165 7.80 11.23 -8.23
C LEU A 165 7.29 12.60 -7.73
N GLU A 166 7.36 13.63 -8.57
CA GLU A 166 6.81 14.95 -8.26
C GLU A 166 5.28 14.93 -8.18
N GLN A 167 4.60 14.26 -9.13
CA GLN A 167 3.17 14.06 -9.05
C GLN A 167 2.78 13.30 -7.77
N LEU A 168 3.53 12.26 -7.40
CA LEU A 168 3.30 11.55 -6.15
C LEU A 168 3.43 12.50 -4.94
N LYS A 169 4.48 13.33 -4.90
CA LYS A 169 4.73 14.26 -3.79
C LYS A 169 3.65 15.34 -3.65
N THR A 170 3.18 15.88 -4.77
CA THR A 170 2.21 17.00 -4.78
C THR A 170 0.75 16.57 -4.73
N TYR A 171 0.43 15.34 -5.13
CA TYR A 171 -0.94 14.85 -5.17
C TYR A 171 -1.62 14.86 -3.79
N ARG A 172 -2.88 15.34 -3.79
CA ARG A 172 -3.80 15.27 -2.65
C ARG A 172 -5.18 14.87 -3.16
N PHE A 173 -5.72 13.77 -2.68
CA PHE A 173 -7.03 13.28 -3.09
C PHE A 173 -8.16 14.24 -2.69
N GLN A 174 -8.05 14.83 -1.51
CA GLN A 174 -9.02 15.77 -0.97
C GLN A 174 -9.19 17.05 -1.80
N ASP A 175 -8.20 17.36 -2.67
CA ASP A 175 -8.29 18.52 -3.60
C ASP A 175 -9.21 18.20 -4.79
N GLY A 176 -10.50 18.00 -4.54
CA GLY A 176 -11.53 17.74 -5.55
C GLY A 176 -11.84 16.28 -5.81
N TYR A 177 -11.34 15.36 -4.99
CA TYR A 177 -11.62 13.93 -5.06
C TYR A 177 -11.37 13.31 -6.44
N GLN A 178 -10.27 13.72 -7.07
CA GLN A 178 -9.88 13.25 -8.40
C GLN A 178 -8.76 12.22 -8.32
N PRO A 179 -8.86 11.10 -9.06
CA PRO A 179 -7.74 10.17 -9.23
C PRO A 179 -6.55 10.86 -9.88
N ILE A 180 -5.35 10.39 -9.54
CA ILE A 180 -4.12 10.93 -10.11
C ILE A 180 -4.08 10.78 -11.63
N SER A 181 -3.54 11.78 -12.31
CA SER A 181 -3.30 11.71 -13.75
C SER A 181 -2.00 10.98 -14.04
N TYR A 182 -2.03 10.07 -15.01
CA TYR A 182 -0.82 9.41 -15.48
C TYR A 182 0.00 10.33 -16.39
N SER A 183 1.29 10.39 -16.19
CA SER A 183 2.23 11.09 -17.06
C SER A 183 2.44 10.33 -18.38
N GLN A 184 2.39 9.00 -18.32
CA GLN A 184 2.55 8.11 -19.48
C GLN A 184 1.62 6.91 -19.33
N SER A 185 1.17 6.36 -20.47
CA SER A 185 0.33 5.17 -20.51
C SER A 185 0.66 4.37 -21.77
N TYR A 186 0.88 3.08 -21.64
CA TYR A 186 1.17 2.17 -22.73
C TYR A 186 0.31 0.92 -22.65
N ASP A 187 -0.30 0.53 -23.76
CA ASP A 187 -0.97 -0.74 -23.89
C ASP A 187 0.05 -1.87 -24.06
N LEU A 188 -0.19 -3.00 -23.42
CA LEU A 188 0.68 -4.16 -23.49
C LEU A 188 0.03 -5.25 -24.34
N TYR A 189 0.75 -5.71 -25.35
CA TYR A 189 0.33 -6.81 -26.22
C TYR A 189 1.29 -7.98 -26.09
N ALA A 190 0.77 -9.16 -25.78
CA ALA A 190 1.56 -10.38 -25.82
C ALA A 190 1.61 -10.92 -27.24
N ILE A 191 2.80 -11.11 -27.78
CA ILE A 191 3.01 -11.87 -29.01
C ILE A 191 3.36 -13.30 -28.61
N THR A 192 2.41 -14.22 -28.71
CA THR A 192 2.68 -15.65 -28.60
C THR A 192 3.18 -16.15 -29.94
N ARG A 193 4.41 -16.62 -30.02
CA ARG A 193 4.83 -17.48 -31.14
C ARG A 193 4.17 -18.83 -30.95
N ASN A 194 3.22 -19.18 -31.81
CA ASN A 194 2.86 -20.57 -32.01
C ASN A 194 4.05 -21.23 -32.69
N SER A 195 4.75 -22.03 -31.94
CA SER A 195 5.77 -22.96 -32.48
C SER A 195 5.07 -24.19 -33.05
#